data_9883f088b4ce9365ea0bacf56146a4d5
#
_entry.id   9883f088b4ce9365ea0bacf56146a4d5
#
_cell.length_a   1.000
_cell.length_b   1.000
_cell.length_c   1.000
_cell.angle_alpha   90.00
_cell.angle_beta   90.00
_cell.angle_gamma   90.00
#
_symmetry.space_group_name_H-M   'P 1'
#
loop_
_entity.id
_entity.type
_entity.pdbx_description
1 polymer ?
#
loop_
_entity_poly.entity_id
_entity_poly.type
_entity_poly.pdbx_seq_one_letter_code
_entity_poly.pdbx_strand_id
1 'polypeptide(L)'
;PEPFYSADLKFRDFQAGGERMKAKADAEKLVAECCQAGSAIITKVEQKEKSEKPPALFDLTSLQREANRQLGFTAQQTLDYTQALYEKKLVTYPRTDSRYLTDDMAPLVPELVSVIQQSFQIQPDAPAPVNTAQVINTKKVTDHHAIIPTKTAAGYDISSLPSGEQAILTMLTVRLICAVGTPCRYAETIVEAECAGQKFRTKGKTVTDMGWRQYAGKAVEDAEKNAEAGELPILSEGMTLELA
;
A
#
# COMPACT_ATOMS: atom_id res chain seq x y z
N PRO A 1 9.32 19.64 22.19
CA PRO A 1 8.81 20.06 20.89
C PRO A 1 8.13 21.41 21.08
N GLU A 2 8.50 22.40 20.27
CA GLU A 2 7.81 23.68 20.29
C GLU A 2 6.42 23.52 19.63
N PRO A 3 5.34 24.06 20.22
CA PRO A 3 4.03 24.05 19.58
C PRO A 3 4.04 24.92 18.31
N PHE A 4 3.32 24.48 17.31
CA PHE A 4 3.07 25.26 16.10
C PHE A 4 1.56 25.30 15.81
N TYR A 5 1.15 26.27 15.04
CA TYR A 5 -0.24 26.50 14.61
C TYR A 5 -0.31 26.55 13.10
N SER A 6 -1.41 26.10 12.52
CA SER A 6 -1.72 26.28 11.09
C SER A 6 -3.18 26.64 10.91
N ALA A 7 -3.49 27.32 9.84
CA ALA A 7 -4.87 27.55 9.38
C ALA A 7 -5.13 26.62 8.19
N ASP A 8 -6.33 26.05 8.13
CA ASP A 8 -6.74 25.21 7.02
C ASP A 8 -7.96 25.83 6.34
N LEU A 9 -7.95 25.92 5.01
CA LEU A 9 -9.13 26.24 4.24
C LEU A 9 -10.00 25.01 4.06
N LYS A 10 -11.27 25.14 4.37
CA LYS A 10 -12.27 24.10 4.09
C LYS A 10 -13.07 24.48 2.86
N PHE A 11 -13.10 23.58 1.91
CA PHE A 11 -13.98 23.63 0.74
C PHE A 11 -15.04 22.52 0.89
N ARG A 12 -16.03 22.52 0.02
CA ARG A 12 -17.11 21.54 0.05
C ARG A 12 -16.60 20.10 0.05
N ASP A 13 -15.61 19.79 -0.79
CA ASP A 13 -15.17 18.42 -1.08
C ASP A 13 -13.73 18.12 -0.63
N PHE A 14 -12.97 19.12 -0.18
CA PHE A 14 -11.58 18.95 0.25
C PHE A 14 -11.14 20.05 1.21
N GLN A 15 -9.92 19.91 1.73
CA GLN A 15 -9.26 20.89 2.59
C GLN A 15 -7.86 21.21 2.05
N ALA A 16 -7.39 22.43 2.29
CA ALA A 16 -6.04 22.85 1.96
C ALA A 16 -5.35 23.45 3.20
N GLY A 17 -4.17 22.93 3.54
CA GLY A 17 -3.40 23.35 4.70
C GLY A 17 -2.52 24.55 4.40
N GLY A 18 -2.48 25.51 5.34
CA GLY A 18 -1.57 26.64 5.30
C GLY A 18 -0.19 26.33 5.92
N GLU A 19 0.68 27.31 5.86
CA GLU A 19 2.02 27.19 6.47
C GLU A 19 1.96 27.15 8.01
N ARG A 20 2.98 26.56 8.61
CA ARG A 20 3.12 26.49 10.07
C ARG A 20 3.54 27.85 10.63
N MET A 21 2.84 28.30 11.66
CA MET A 21 3.08 29.56 12.38
C MET A 21 3.50 29.27 13.82
N LYS A 22 4.38 30.14 14.38
CA LYS A 22 4.85 30.00 15.76
C LYS A 22 3.86 30.59 16.77
N ALA A 23 3.12 31.63 16.40
CA ALA A 23 2.19 32.31 17.28
C ALA A 23 0.72 31.94 16.94
N LYS A 24 -0.06 31.63 17.98
CA LYS A 24 -1.49 31.34 17.84
C LYS A 24 -2.26 32.53 17.29
N ALA A 25 -1.89 33.75 17.75
CA ALA A 25 -2.54 34.97 17.32
C ALA A 25 -2.44 35.22 15.79
N ASP A 26 -1.30 34.84 15.17
CA ASP A 26 -1.12 34.98 13.72
C ASP A 26 -2.04 34.04 12.95
N ALA A 27 -2.19 32.79 13.47
CA ALA A 27 -3.12 31.83 12.88
C ALA A 27 -4.58 32.27 13.02
N GLU A 28 -4.99 32.79 14.19
CA GLU A 28 -6.34 33.31 14.44
C GLU A 28 -6.65 34.52 13.55
N LYS A 29 -5.68 35.41 13.37
CA LYS A 29 -5.81 36.57 12.47
C LYS A 29 -6.02 36.11 11.02
N LEU A 30 -5.19 35.16 10.55
CA LEU A 30 -5.32 34.62 9.19
C LEU A 30 -6.67 33.93 8.97
N VAL A 31 -7.17 33.17 9.94
CA VAL A 31 -8.51 32.58 9.87
C VAL A 31 -9.59 33.66 9.70
N ALA A 32 -9.51 34.73 10.50
CA ALA A 32 -10.49 35.82 10.39
C ALA A 32 -10.44 36.53 9.02
N GLU A 33 -9.24 36.77 8.47
CA GLU A 33 -9.04 37.37 7.14
C GLU A 33 -9.56 36.44 6.04
N CYS A 34 -9.32 35.13 6.10
CA CYS A 34 -9.85 34.16 5.13
C CYS A 34 -11.39 34.06 5.22
N CYS A 35 -11.95 34.04 6.42
CA CYS A 35 -13.42 34.06 6.61
C CYS A 35 -14.04 35.33 6.02
N GLN A 36 -13.40 36.48 6.16
CA GLN A 36 -13.88 37.72 5.58
C GLN A 36 -13.80 37.71 4.04
N ALA A 37 -12.76 37.10 3.47
CA ALA A 37 -12.59 36.95 2.02
C ALA A 37 -13.65 35.98 1.43
N GLY A 38 -14.07 34.96 2.19
CA GLY A 38 -15.12 34.00 1.84
C GLY A 38 -14.82 33.08 0.66
N SER A 39 -13.70 33.31 -0.03
CA SER A 39 -13.29 32.53 -1.21
C SER A 39 -11.77 32.46 -1.35
N ALA A 40 -11.29 31.48 -2.08
CA ALA A 40 -9.88 31.33 -2.44
C ALA A 40 -9.74 31.13 -3.96
N ILE A 41 -8.61 31.57 -4.51
CA ILE A 41 -8.27 31.40 -5.92
C ILE A 41 -7.27 30.27 -6.05
N ILE A 42 -7.50 29.34 -6.96
CA ILE A 42 -6.53 28.28 -7.31
C ILE A 42 -5.42 28.93 -8.16
N THR A 43 -4.22 28.97 -7.61
CA THR A 43 -3.06 29.60 -8.24
C THR A 43 -2.17 28.63 -8.99
N LYS A 44 -2.23 27.32 -8.62
CA LYS A 44 -1.45 26.27 -9.27
C LYS A 44 -2.15 24.93 -9.19
N VAL A 45 -2.14 24.19 -10.29
CA VAL A 45 -2.53 22.79 -10.36
C VAL A 45 -1.41 22.01 -11.06
N GLU A 46 -0.71 21.19 -10.34
CA GLU A 46 0.38 20.35 -10.87
C GLU A 46 0.02 18.89 -10.73
N GLN A 47 0.03 18.15 -11.84
CA GLN A 47 -0.23 16.71 -11.85
C GLN A 47 1.05 15.97 -12.22
N LYS A 48 1.40 14.95 -11.42
CA LYS A 48 2.55 14.09 -11.64
C LYS A 48 2.11 12.64 -11.65
N GLU A 49 2.47 11.93 -12.70
CA GLU A 49 2.33 10.48 -12.72
C GLU A 49 3.41 9.85 -11.82
N LYS A 50 2.98 8.95 -10.97
CA LYS A 50 3.81 8.16 -10.07
C LYS A 50 3.49 6.69 -10.19
N SER A 51 4.45 5.86 -9.83
CA SER A 51 4.26 4.42 -9.75
C SER A 51 4.78 3.88 -8.42
N GLU A 52 4.05 2.91 -7.88
CA GLU A 52 4.43 2.16 -6.70
C GLU A 52 4.78 0.74 -7.11
N LYS A 53 6.00 0.34 -6.81
CA LYS A 53 6.50 -0.99 -7.15
C LYS A 53 5.77 -2.06 -6.35
N PRO A 54 5.63 -3.28 -6.90
CA PRO A 54 5.18 -4.45 -6.16
C PRO A 54 6.00 -4.67 -4.88
N PRO A 55 5.37 -5.18 -3.81
CA PRO A 55 6.10 -5.52 -2.60
C PRO A 55 7.05 -6.69 -2.85
N ALA A 56 8.19 -6.71 -2.16
CA ALA A 56 9.06 -7.89 -2.21
C ALA A 56 8.43 -9.08 -1.47
N LEU A 57 8.90 -10.30 -1.76
CA LEU A 57 8.53 -11.51 -1.02
C LEU A 57 8.93 -11.39 0.46
N PHE A 58 8.47 -12.31 1.29
CA PHE A 58 8.77 -12.33 2.71
C PHE A 58 10.05 -13.13 3.02
N ASP A 59 10.92 -12.53 3.84
CA ASP A 59 11.78 -13.21 4.79
C ASP A 59 11.03 -13.39 6.13
N LEU A 60 11.61 -14.08 7.10
CA LEU A 60 10.97 -14.28 8.39
C LEU A 60 10.66 -12.96 9.11
N THR A 61 11.60 -12.05 9.15
CA THR A 61 11.45 -10.78 9.87
C THR A 61 10.34 -9.90 9.27
N SER A 62 10.28 -9.79 7.95
CA SER A 62 9.23 -9.01 7.29
C SER A 62 7.86 -9.67 7.40
N LEU A 63 7.79 -11.02 7.39
CA LEU A 63 6.55 -11.75 7.65
C LEU A 63 6.04 -11.49 9.08
N GLN A 64 6.91 -11.58 10.08
CA GLN A 64 6.56 -11.31 11.48
C GLN A 64 6.03 -9.90 11.68
N ARG A 65 6.69 -8.91 11.08
CA ARG A 65 6.25 -7.50 11.15
C ARG A 65 4.89 -7.28 10.51
N GLU A 66 4.66 -7.88 9.36
CA GLU A 66 3.40 -7.74 8.63
C GLU A 66 2.27 -8.50 9.33
N ALA A 67 2.52 -9.72 9.83
CA ALA A 67 1.55 -10.49 10.61
C ALA A 67 1.18 -9.79 11.93
N ASN A 68 2.14 -9.15 12.59
CA ASN A 68 1.83 -8.34 13.76
C ASN A 68 0.94 -7.14 13.42
N ARG A 69 1.26 -6.42 12.33
CA ARG A 69 0.52 -5.24 11.89
C ARG A 69 -0.93 -5.57 11.47
N GLN A 70 -1.13 -6.66 10.73
CA GLN A 70 -2.43 -7.01 10.16
C GLN A 70 -3.28 -7.91 11.06
N LEU A 71 -2.64 -8.83 11.78
CA LEU A 71 -3.29 -9.93 12.50
C LEU A 71 -3.06 -9.87 14.03
N GLY A 72 -2.21 -8.96 14.50
CA GLY A 72 -1.85 -8.86 15.91
C GLY A 72 -0.99 -10.02 16.43
N PHE A 73 -0.43 -10.86 15.56
CA PHE A 73 0.38 -12.01 15.98
C PHE A 73 1.73 -11.55 16.52
N THR A 74 2.20 -12.24 17.56
CA THR A 74 3.58 -12.09 18.04
C THR A 74 4.57 -12.70 17.04
N ALA A 75 5.84 -12.32 17.15
CA ALA A 75 6.90 -12.90 16.32
C ALA A 75 6.98 -14.43 16.50
N GLN A 76 6.81 -14.92 17.75
CA GLN A 76 6.82 -16.35 18.03
C GLN A 76 5.63 -17.08 17.42
N GLN A 77 4.41 -16.56 17.56
CA GLN A 77 3.21 -17.14 16.94
C GLN A 77 3.35 -17.24 15.42
N THR A 78 3.86 -16.16 14.78
CA THR A 78 4.09 -16.16 13.34
C THR A 78 5.08 -17.24 12.92
N LEU A 79 6.18 -17.40 13.67
CA LEU A 79 7.15 -18.47 13.40
C LEU A 79 6.53 -19.84 13.58
N ASP A 80 5.78 -20.07 14.66
CA ASP A 80 5.19 -21.38 14.98
C ASP A 80 4.17 -21.79 13.89
N TYR A 81 3.30 -20.89 13.48
CA TYR A 81 2.35 -21.14 12.38
C TYR A 81 3.06 -21.40 11.05
N THR A 82 4.09 -20.63 10.73
CA THR A 82 4.84 -20.82 9.48
C THR A 82 5.62 -22.15 9.51
N GLN A 83 6.17 -22.52 10.66
CA GLN A 83 6.86 -23.80 10.85
C GLN A 83 5.89 -24.98 10.68
N ALA A 84 4.69 -24.90 11.27
CA ALA A 84 3.66 -25.93 11.11
C ALA A 84 3.21 -26.08 9.64
N LEU A 85 3.09 -24.97 8.90
CA LEU A 85 2.80 -24.99 7.46
C LEU A 85 3.95 -25.62 6.66
N TYR A 86 5.20 -25.35 7.03
CA TYR A 86 6.37 -25.97 6.40
C TYR A 86 6.41 -27.49 6.61
N GLU A 87 6.13 -27.96 7.81
CA GLU A 87 6.07 -29.40 8.14
C GLU A 87 4.97 -30.12 7.35
N LYS A 88 3.88 -29.42 7.04
CA LYS A 88 2.81 -29.88 6.13
C LYS A 88 3.19 -29.74 4.65
N LYS A 89 4.37 -29.22 4.32
CA LYS A 89 4.86 -28.94 2.96
C LYS A 89 4.03 -27.91 2.19
N LEU A 90 3.32 -27.03 2.89
CA LEU A 90 2.47 -26.00 2.29
C LEU A 90 3.24 -24.72 1.95
N VAL A 91 4.34 -24.46 2.65
CA VAL A 91 5.23 -23.31 2.41
C VAL A 91 6.70 -23.75 2.39
N THR A 92 7.58 -22.89 1.90
CA THR A 92 9.04 -23.11 1.92
C THR A 92 9.61 -22.83 3.30
N TYR A 93 10.91 -23.10 3.49
CA TYR A 93 11.57 -23.03 4.79
C TYR A 93 11.43 -21.65 5.45
N PRO A 94 10.95 -21.54 6.70
CA PRO A 94 10.56 -20.27 7.29
C PRO A 94 11.73 -19.43 7.83
N ARG A 95 12.86 -20.07 8.22
CA ARG A 95 13.99 -19.33 8.80
C ARG A 95 14.95 -18.88 7.71
N THR A 96 14.54 -17.89 6.95
CA THR A 96 15.34 -17.27 5.89
C THR A 96 15.40 -15.75 6.07
N ASP A 97 16.51 -15.17 5.66
CA ASP A 97 16.75 -13.73 5.57
C ASP A 97 16.59 -13.20 4.14
N SER A 98 16.38 -14.09 3.16
CA SER A 98 16.19 -13.73 1.77
C SER A 98 14.74 -13.40 1.44
N ARG A 99 14.59 -12.37 0.59
CA ARG A 99 13.32 -11.94 -0.01
C ARG A 99 13.27 -12.22 -1.51
N TYR A 100 14.15 -13.11 -1.99
CA TYR A 100 14.30 -13.45 -3.40
C TYR A 100 14.26 -14.96 -3.59
N LEU A 101 13.98 -15.35 -4.83
CA LEU A 101 14.06 -16.71 -5.32
C LEU A 101 15.33 -16.88 -6.17
N THR A 102 15.69 -18.13 -6.44
CA THR A 102 16.83 -18.50 -7.28
C THR A 102 16.44 -18.60 -8.76
N ASP A 103 17.41 -18.54 -9.66
CA ASP A 103 17.20 -18.53 -11.12
C ASP A 103 16.51 -19.82 -11.60
N ASP A 104 16.78 -20.96 -10.99
CA ASP A 104 16.15 -22.24 -11.30
C ASP A 104 14.64 -22.28 -10.98
N MET A 105 14.17 -21.40 -10.09
CA MET A 105 12.75 -21.27 -9.77
C MET A 105 11.99 -20.39 -10.79
N ALA A 106 12.66 -19.58 -11.58
CA ALA A 106 12.01 -18.64 -12.49
C ALA A 106 10.97 -19.29 -13.44
N PRO A 107 11.23 -20.46 -14.06
CA PRO A 107 10.23 -21.12 -14.90
C PRO A 107 9.05 -21.72 -14.14
N LEU A 108 9.18 -21.94 -12.83
CA LEU A 108 8.13 -22.56 -11.99
C LEU A 108 7.14 -21.52 -11.44
N VAL A 109 7.57 -20.28 -11.28
CA VAL A 109 6.77 -19.21 -10.65
C VAL A 109 5.45 -18.95 -11.39
N PRO A 110 5.38 -18.84 -12.73
CA PRO A 110 4.12 -18.55 -13.42
C PRO A 110 3.06 -19.62 -13.18
N GLU A 111 3.43 -20.91 -13.26
CA GLU A 111 2.51 -22.01 -12.97
C GLU A 111 2.05 -21.99 -11.52
N LEU A 112 2.98 -21.78 -10.58
CA LEU A 112 2.67 -21.70 -9.16
C LEU A 112 1.67 -20.58 -8.86
N VAL A 113 1.90 -19.38 -9.41
CA VAL A 113 1.00 -18.23 -9.25
C VAL A 113 -0.40 -18.54 -9.80
N SER A 114 -0.48 -19.11 -11.00
CA SER A 114 -1.76 -19.45 -11.63
C SER A 114 -2.56 -20.45 -10.79
N VAL A 115 -1.94 -21.54 -10.35
CA VAL A 115 -2.61 -22.59 -9.57
C VAL A 115 -3.07 -22.05 -8.21
N ILE A 116 -2.22 -21.28 -7.53
CA ILE A 116 -2.53 -20.71 -6.23
C ILE A 116 -3.61 -19.62 -6.34
N GLN A 117 -3.56 -18.77 -7.34
CA GLN A 117 -4.57 -17.74 -7.57
C GLN A 117 -5.97 -18.38 -7.72
N GLN A 118 -6.07 -19.44 -8.48
CA GLN A 118 -7.31 -20.19 -8.66
C GLN A 118 -7.78 -20.87 -7.36
N SER A 119 -6.89 -21.57 -6.68
CA SER A 119 -7.24 -22.33 -5.47
C SER A 119 -7.66 -21.44 -4.31
N PHE A 120 -7.04 -20.28 -4.16
CA PHE A 120 -7.36 -19.31 -3.11
C PHE A 120 -8.43 -18.29 -3.51
N GLN A 121 -9.02 -18.43 -4.71
CA GLN A 121 -10.05 -17.53 -5.25
C GLN A 121 -9.67 -16.05 -5.19
N ILE A 122 -8.39 -15.74 -5.46
CA ILE A 122 -7.88 -14.36 -5.47
C ILE A 122 -8.04 -13.81 -6.89
N GLN A 123 -9.10 -13.03 -7.13
CA GLN A 123 -9.40 -12.48 -8.46
C GLN A 123 -9.32 -13.55 -9.57
N PRO A 124 -10.04 -14.69 -9.47
CA PRO A 124 -9.84 -15.84 -10.36
C PRO A 124 -10.11 -15.52 -11.83
N ASP A 125 -10.97 -14.53 -12.10
CA ASP A 125 -11.33 -14.09 -13.45
C ASP A 125 -10.34 -13.06 -14.05
N ALA A 126 -9.38 -12.60 -13.26
CA ALA A 126 -8.35 -11.64 -13.69
C ALA A 126 -6.95 -12.22 -13.47
N PRO A 127 -6.40 -13.01 -14.42
CA PRO A 127 -5.09 -13.62 -14.29
C PRO A 127 -4.01 -12.58 -13.95
N ALA A 128 -3.22 -12.85 -12.92
CA ALA A 128 -2.15 -11.95 -12.53
C ALA A 128 -1.05 -11.93 -13.61
N PRO A 129 -0.63 -10.75 -14.08
CA PRO A 129 0.55 -10.66 -14.91
C PRO A 129 1.76 -11.07 -14.07
N VAL A 130 2.58 -12.00 -14.58
CA VAL A 130 3.71 -12.57 -13.84
C VAL A 130 5.02 -12.03 -14.39
N ASN A 131 5.63 -11.10 -13.65
CA ASN A 131 6.97 -10.62 -13.90
C ASN A 131 7.95 -11.28 -12.91
N THR A 132 8.48 -12.44 -13.29
CA THR A 132 9.41 -13.20 -12.45
C THR A 132 10.72 -12.45 -12.16
N ALA A 133 11.18 -11.58 -13.05
CA ALA A 133 12.43 -10.83 -12.88
C ALA A 133 12.45 -9.97 -11.60
N GLN A 134 11.29 -9.61 -11.07
CA GLN A 134 11.19 -8.81 -9.85
C GLN A 134 11.57 -9.59 -8.58
N VAL A 135 11.34 -10.89 -8.58
CA VAL A 135 11.52 -11.77 -7.42
C VAL A 135 12.74 -12.66 -7.53
N ILE A 136 13.38 -12.75 -8.70
CA ILE A 136 14.54 -13.60 -8.93
C ILE A 136 15.83 -12.80 -8.68
N ASN A 137 16.67 -13.28 -7.76
CA ASN A 137 18.02 -12.77 -7.54
C ASN A 137 18.83 -13.76 -6.74
N THR A 138 19.43 -14.74 -7.40
CA THR A 138 20.25 -15.81 -6.78
C THR A 138 21.38 -15.26 -5.92
N LYS A 139 21.98 -14.11 -6.27
CA LYS A 139 23.07 -13.49 -5.49
C LYS A 139 22.62 -12.99 -4.10
N LYS A 140 21.32 -12.82 -3.90
CA LYS A 140 20.71 -12.39 -2.62
C LYS A 140 20.03 -13.55 -1.89
N VAL A 141 20.25 -14.76 -2.34
CA VAL A 141 19.83 -15.98 -1.64
C VAL A 141 21.10 -16.61 -1.06
N THR A 142 21.16 -16.72 0.26
CA THR A 142 22.26 -17.35 0.97
C THR A 142 21.98 -18.87 1.11
N ASP A 143 21.38 -19.30 2.21
CA ASP A 143 21.08 -20.71 2.46
C ASP A 143 19.68 -21.11 1.96
N HIS A 144 18.71 -20.22 2.12
CA HIS A 144 17.32 -20.45 1.76
C HIS A 144 16.73 -19.24 1.06
N HIS A 145 15.91 -19.49 0.04
CA HIS A 145 15.15 -18.45 -0.65
C HIS A 145 13.95 -17.92 0.19
N ALA A 146 13.24 -16.91 -0.31
CA ALA A 146 12.08 -16.33 0.34
C ALA A 146 10.99 -17.34 0.72
N ILE A 147 10.18 -17.00 1.70
CA ILE A 147 9.03 -17.81 2.14
C ILE A 147 7.90 -17.63 1.13
N ILE A 148 7.52 -18.73 0.46
CA ILE A 148 6.42 -18.74 -0.51
C ILE A 148 5.56 -19.99 -0.30
N PRO A 149 4.28 -20.00 -0.71
CA PRO A 149 3.49 -21.21 -0.77
C PRO A 149 4.07 -22.18 -1.81
N THR A 150 3.83 -23.47 -1.60
CA THR A 150 4.21 -24.53 -2.54
C THR A 150 3.01 -24.95 -3.42
N LYS A 151 3.24 -25.77 -4.46
CA LYS A 151 2.15 -26.35 -5.25
C LYS A 151 1.22 -27.23 -4.39
N THR A 152 1.72 -27.85 -3.32
CA THR A 152 0.90 -28.66 -2.40
C THR A 152 -0.19 -27.81 -1.75
N ALA A 153 0.08 -26.53 -1.47
CA ALA A 153 -0.92 -25.63 -0.88
C ALA A 153 -2.14 -25.42 -1.78
N ALA A 154 -1.97 -25.47 -3.09
CA ALA A 154 -3.06 -25.28 -4.04
C ALA A 154 -4.10 -26.44 -4.03
N GLY A 155 -3.68 -27.64 -3.66
CA GLY A 155 -4.55 -28.82 -3.55
C GLY A 155 -4.99 -29.13 -2.12
N TYR A 156 -4.61 -28.29 -1.14
CA TYR A 156 -4.86 -28.55 0.26
C TYR A 156 -6.20 -27.96 0.73
N ASP A 157 -6.93 -28.68 1.55
CA ASP A 157 -8.12 -28.15 2.22
C ASP A 157 -7.73 -27.16 3.32
N ILE A 158 -7.71 -25.88 2.96
CA ILE A 158 -7.31 -24.80 3.85
C ILE A 158 -8.23 -24.69 5.06
N SER A 159 -9.50 -25.04 4.92
CA SER A 159 -10.47 -24.99 6.02
C SER A 159 -10.16 -25.97 7.15
N SER A 160 -9.37 -27.00 6.87
CA SER A 160 -8.89 -27.97 7.87
C SER A 160 -7.74 -27.45 8.75
N LEU A 161 -7.09 -26.33 8.37
CA LEU A 161 -5.99 -25.73 9.13
C LEU A 161 -6.52 -24.93 10.33
N PRO A 162 -5.74 -24.82 11.43
CA PRO A 162 -5.97 -23.84 12.48
C PRO A 162 -6.01 -22.40 11.91
N SER A 163 -6.84 -21.53 12.48
CA SER A 163 -7.06 -20.18 11.97
C SER A 163 -5.79 -19.34 11.79
N GLY A 164 -4.81 -19.49 12.71
CA GLY A 164 -3.51 -18.80 12.59
C GLY A 164 -2.70 -19.28 11.39
N GLU A 165 -2.69 -20.58 11.12
CA GLU A 165 -2.03 -21.16 9.94
C GLU A 165 -2.74 -20.71 8.64
N GLN A 166 -4.09 -20.72 8.63
CA GLN A 166 -4.86 -20.22 7.49
C GLN A 166 -4.49 -18.78 7.17
N ALA A 167 -4.45 -17.91 8.19
CA ALA A 167 -4.14 -16.49 8.03
C ALA A 167 -2.72 -16.27 7.47
N ILE A 168 -1.72 -16.99 7.99
CA ILE A 168 -0.34 -16.90 7.49
C ILE A 168 -0.23 -17.41 6.05
N LEU A 169 -0.86 -18.56 5.73
CA LEU A 169 -0.83 -19.10 4.38
C LEU A 169 -1.48 -18.15 3.37
N THR A 170 -2.62 -17.57 3.72
CA THR A 170 -3.29 -16.55 2.91
C THR A 170 -2.40 -15.33 2.70
N MET A 171 -1.74 -14.84 3.75
CA MET A 171 -0.81 -13.70 3.65
C MET A 171 0.35 -13.99 2.70
N LEU A 172 0.96 -15.17 2.78
CA LEU A 172 2.04 -15.61 1.88
C LEU A 172 1.57 -15.74 0.43
N THR A 173 0.37 -16.28 0.23
CA THR A 173 -0.26 -16.44 -1.08
C THR A 173 -0.52 -15.09 -1.75
N VAL A 174 -1.18 -14.18 -1.06
CA VAL A 174 -1.44 -12.82 -1.55
C VAL A 174 -0.12 -12.10 -1.86
N ARG A 175 0.88 -12.24 -0.98
CA ARG A 175 2.20 -11.62 -1.19
C ARG A 175 2.90 -12.14 -2.44
N LEU A 176 2.86 -13.43 -2.72
CA LEU A 176 3.46 -14.00 -3.93
C LEU A 176 2.82 -13.39 -5.20
N ILE A 177 1.50 -13.37 -5.26
CA ILE A 177 0.77 -12.83 -6.41
C ILE A 177 1.07 -11.34 -6.59
N CYS A 178 1.05 -10.55 -5.52
CA CYS A 178 1.39 -9.14 -5.56
C CYS A 178 2.85 -8.90 -6.02
N ALA A 179 3.80 -9.69 -5.51
CA ALA A 179 5.23 -9.49 -5.75
C ALA A 179 5.63 -9.68 -7.22
N VAL A 180 4.90 -10.47 -7.97
CA VAL A 180 5.12 -10.68 -9.40
C VAL A 180 4.25 -9.81 -10.29
N GLY A 181 3.36 -9.00 -9.71
CA GLY A 181 2.41 -8.13 -10.41
C GLY A 181 3.07 -6.92 -11.08
N THR A 182 2.26 -6.15 -11.79
CA THR A 182 2.67 -4.85 -12.36
C THR A 182 2.67 -3.75 -11.31
N PRO A 183 3.46 -2.67 -11.47
CA PRO A 183 3.40 -1.52 -10.60
C PRO A 183 2.00 -0.90 -10.57
N CYS A 184 1.56 -0.45 -9.40
CA CYS A 184 0.40 0.42 -9.29
C CYS A 184 0.76 1.81 -9.79
N ARG A 185 -0.05 2.39 -10.68
CA ARG A 185 0.15 3.74 -11.22
C ARG A 185 -0.91 4.68 -10.69
N TYR A 186 -0.50 5.90 -10.37
CA TYR A 186 -1.41 6.92 -9.90
C TYR A 186 -0.93 8.32 -10.31
N ALA A 187 -1.89 9.22 -10.46
CA ALA A 187 -1.65 10.64 -10.60
C ALA A 187 -1.68 11.29 -9.21
N GLU A 188 -0.62 11.99 -8.84
CA GLU A 188 -0.59 12.88 -7.67
C GLU A 188 -0.88 14.29 -8.17
N THR A 189 -1.98 14.87 -7.70
CA THR A 189 -2.35 16.26 -8.01
C THR A 189 -1.99 17.14 -6.81
N ILE A 190 -1.19 18.16 -7.04
CA ILE A 190 -0.83 19.18 -6.06
C ILE A 190 -1.57 20.44 -6.45
N VAL A 191 -2.35 20.99 -5.52
CA VAL A 191 -3.10 22.22 -5.71
C VAL A 191 -2.62 23.25 -4.72
N GLU A 192 -2.32 24.47 -5.22
CA GLU A 192 -2.07 25.66 -4.41
C GLU A 192 -3.25 26.61 -4.59
N ALA A 193 -3.79 27.08 -3.47
CA ALA A 193 -4.83 28.09 -3.42
C ALA A 193 -4.31 29.32 -2.67
N GLU A 194 -4.77 30.48 -3.04
CA GLU A 194 -4.47 31.74 -2.34
C GLU A 194 -5.74 32.31 -1.73
N CYS A 195 -5.68 32.66 -0.45
CA CYS A 195 -6.72 33.33 0.29
C CYS A 195 -6.09 34.37 1.21
N ALA A 196 -6.61 35.60 1.24
CA ALA A 196 -6.08 36.68 2.05
C ALA A 196 -4.56 36.92 1.87
N GLY A 197 -4.04 36.74 0.65
CA GLY A 197 -2.61 36.89 0.32
C GLY A 197 -1.70 35.77 0.87
N GLN A 198 -2.27 34.69 1.42
CA GLN A 198 -1.52 33.55 1.91
C GLN A 198 -1.79 32.31 1.08
N LYS A 199 -0.77 31.43 0.99
CA LYS A 199 -0.82 30.19 0.21
C LYS A 199 -1.26 29.01 1.07
N PHE A 200 -2.14 28.23 0.50
CA PHE A 200 -2.63 26.97 1.06
C PHE A 200 -2.40 25.84 0.06
N ARG A 201 -2.07 24.66 0.54
CA ARG A 201 -1.71 23.54 -0.31
C ARG A 201 -2.49 22.29 0.05
N THR A 202 -2.94 21.58 -0.96
CA THR A 202 -3.50 20.23 -0.81
C THR A 202 -2.91 19.27 -1.81
N LYS A 203 -3.07 17.98 -1.56
CA LYS A 203 -2.66 16.91 -2.45
C LYS A 203 -3.80 15.92 -2.62
N GLY A 204 -4.00 15.48 -3.84
CA GLY A 204 -4.89 14.37 -4.18
C GLY A 204 -4.13 13.23 -4.84
N LYS A 205 -4.72 12.05 -4.78
CA LYS A 205 -4.20 10.86 -5.42
C LYS A 205 -5.33 10.18 -6.17
N THR A 206 -5.17 10.02 -7.48
CA THR A 206 -6.10 9.26 -8.33
C THR A 206 -5.39 8.05 -8.90
N VAL A 207 -5.85 6.86 -8.57
CA VAL A 207 -5.26 5.61 -9.10
C VAL A 207 -5.70 5.44 -10.55
N THR A 208 -4.72 5.35 -11.47
CA THR A 208 -4.94 5.15 -12.91
C THR A 208 -4.79 3.68 -13.33
N ASP A 209 -4.00 2.91 -12.60
CA ASP A 209 -3.81 1.47 -12.78
C ASP A 209 -3.54 0.82 -11.42
N MET A 210 -4.43 -0.05 -10.98
CA MET A 210 -4.31 -0.75 -9.70
C MET A 210 -3.07 -1.65 -9.63
N GLY A 211 -2.64 -2.21 -10.75
CA GLY A 211 -1.48 -3.10 -10.79
C GLY A 211 -1.57 -4.21 -9.75
N TRP A 212 -0.50 -4.43 -8.99
CA TRP A 212 -0.43 -5.45 -7.93
C TRP A 212 -1.46 -5.25 -6.80
N ARG A 213 -1.93 -4.03 -6.58
CA ARG A 213 -2.84 -3.70 -5.46
C ARG A 213 -4.21 -4.38 -5.60
N GLN A 214 -4.67 -4.67 -6.81
CA GLN A 214 -5.94 -5.37 -7.04
C GLN A 214 -5.98 -6.77 -6.40
N TYR A 215 -4.82 -7.38 -6.15
CA TYR A 215 -4.70 -8.71 -5.52
C TYR A 215 -4.50 -8.64 -4.00
N ALA A 216 -4.21 -7.47 -3.45
CA ALA A 216 -3.82 -7.30 -2.05
C ALA A 216 -5.01 -7.28 -1.06
N GLY A 217 -6.26 -7.19 -1.55
CA GLY A 217 -7.48 -7.21 -0.74
C GLY A 217 -7.53 -6.09 0.31
N LYS A 218 -8.24 -6.34 1.40
CA LYS A 218 -8.50 -5.36 2.49
C LYS A 218 -7.24 -4.70 3.10
N ALA A 219 -6.10 -5.37 3.05
CA ALA A 219 -4.85 -4.83 3.61
C ALA A 219 -4.40 -3.51 2.94
N VAL A 220 -4.80 -3.28 1.69
CA VAL A 220 -4.54 -2.03 0.95
C VAL A 220 -5.64 -1.00 1.20
N GLU A 221 -6.90 -1.44 1.28
CA GLU A 221 -8.03 -0.55 1.56
C GLU A 221 -7.87 0.19 2.89
N ASP A 222 -7.38 -0.52 3.94
CA ASP A 222 -7.14 0.10 5.25
C ASP A 222 -5.95 1.07 5.23
N ALA A 223 -4.95 0.83 4.40
CA ALA A 223 -3.82 1.75 4.22
C ALA A 223 -4.25 3.02 3.44
N GLU A 224 -5.19 2.89 2.51
CA GLU A 224 -5.71 4.04 1.75
C GLU A 224 -6.67 4.91 2.58
N LYS A 225 -7.49 4.31 3.44
CA LYS A 225 -8.35 5.06 4.37
C LYS A 225 -7.56 5.92 5.37
N ASN A 226 -6.32 5.53 5.66
CA ASN A 226 -5.40 6.28 6.53
C ASN A 226 -4.46 7.22 5.75
N ALA A 227 -4.53 7.26 4.42
CA ALA A 227 -3.77 8.22 3.62
C ALA A 227 -4.49 9.58 3.62
N GLU A 228 -3.78 10.64 4.02
CA GLU A 228 -4.31 12.02 4.07
C GLU A 228 -4.72 12.59 2.71
N ALA A 229 -4.40 11.91 1.61
CA ALA A 229 -4.69 12.35 0.24
C ALA A 229 -5.92 11.64 -0.33
N GLY A 230 -7.10 12.25 -0.17
CA GLY A 230 -8.33 11.86 -0.87
C GLY A 230 -8.28 12.20 -2.37
N GLU A 231 -9.32 11.77 -3.11
CA GLU A 231 -9.52 12.26 -4.47
C GLU A 231 -9.92 13.75 -4.43
N LEU A 232 -9.24 14.57 -5.25
CA LEU A 232 -9.61 15.95 -5.44
C LEU A 232 -10.60 16.08 -6.61
N PRO A 233 -11.56 17.05 -6.55
CA PRO A 233 -12.38 17.37 -7.69
C PRO A 233 -11.50 17.90 -8.84
N ILE A 234 -12.09 18.01 -10.03
CA ILE A 234 -11.40 18.62 -11.18
C ILE A 234 -11.22 20.10 -10.90
N LEU A 235 -9.96 20.53 -10.72
CA LEU A 235 -9.58 21.92 -10.44
C LEU A 235 -8.71 22.45 -11.58
N SER A 236 -8.83 23.75 -11.84
CA SER A 236 -8.02 24.46 -12.82
C SER A 236 -7.47 25.75 -12.23
N GLU A 237 -6.32 26.19 -12.70
CA GLU A 237 -5.74 27.48 -12.33
C GLU A 237 -6.69 28.61 -12.70
N GLY A 238 -6.81 29.61 -11.82
CA GLY A 238 -7.74 30.74 -11.94
C GLY A 238 -9.16 30.50 -11.44
N MET A 239 -9.52 29.26 -11.04
CA MET A 239 -10.81 28.97 -10.40
C MET A 239 -10.91 29.66 -9.05
N THR A 240 -12.06 30.28 -8.78
CA THR A 240 -12.43 30.82 -7.47
C THR A 240 -13.37 29.82 -6.79
N LEU A 241 -13.06 29.43 -5.57
CA LEU A 241 -13.84 28.49 -4.78
C LEU A 241 -14.30 29.15 -3.48
N GLU A 242 -15.58 29.00 -3.16
CA GLU A 242 -16.15 29.45 -1.89
C GLU A 242 -15.65 28.57 -0.73
N LEU A 243 -15.37 29.20 0.41
CA LEU A 243 -15.06 28.50 1.66
C LEU A 243 -16.35 27.98 2.30
N ALA A 244 -16.28 26.79 2.88
CA ALA A 244 -17.41 26.10 3.53
C ALA A 244 -17.59 26.56 4.99
#